data_2ef9b63a20a4dc9fc65e7503bd697b01
#
_entry.id   2ef9b63a20a4dc9fc65e7503bd697b01
#
_cell.length_a   1.000
_cell.length_b   1.000
_cell.length_c   1.000
_cell.angle_alpha   90.00
_cell.angle_beta   90.00
_cell.angle_gamma   90.00
#
_symmetry.space_group_name_H-M   'P 1'
#
loop_
_entity.id
_entity.type
_entity.pdbx_description
1 polymer ?
#
loop_
_entity_poly.entity_id
_entity_poly.type
_entity_poly.pdbx_seq_one_letter_code
_entity_poly.pdbx_strand_id
1 'polypeptide(L)'
;MKRILYFFIILLIIALGLLYWSTSSTDQVFKKSELINIKNINSVDFKTKDSVLVAASDLYQADEVKKLMQGEQYRKAWSTPVKVPVMYLDTLFGGVTIEKEGGGKQTHSLKLKTKNDIELTLRSVNKDPEALIPEFAKTLGLENIVVDGISAQHPYAAILVAKLAEYAKVHHTKPKLVFVPKQKTLDNYN
;
A
#
# COMPACT_ATOMS: atom_id res chain seq x y z
N MET A 1 -46.31 17.04 -7.32
CA MET A 1 -45.12 17.44 -6.54
C MET A 1 -44.79 16.48 -5.41
N LYS A 2 -45.67 16.12 -4.47
CA LYS A 2 -45.37 15.20 -3.34
C LYS A 2 -44.84 13.82 -3.77
N ARG A 3 -45.44 13.19 -4.81
CA ARG A 3 -44.98 11.88 -5.33
C ARG A 3 -43.56 11.90 -5.88
N ILE A 4 -43.16 13.00 -6.56
CA ILE A 4 -41.81 13.19 -7.07
C ILE A 4 -40.84 13.38 -5.92
N LEU A 5 -41.22 14.15 -4.88
CA LEU A 5 -40.40 14.32 -3.68
C LEU A 5 -40.16 12.97 -2.99
N TYR A 6 -41.20 12.15 -2.78
CA TYR A 6 -41.06 10.84 -2.18
C TYR A 6 -40.15 9.91 -2.99
N PHE A 7 -40.23 9.96 -4.32
CA PHE A 7 -39.34 9.20 -5.20
C PHE A 7 -37.87 9.56 -4.97
N PHE A 8 -37.54 10.85 -4.90
CA PHE A 8 -36.15 11.29 -4.64
C PHE A 8 -35.68 10.96 -3.23
N ILE A 9 -36.56 11.03 -2.22
CA ILE A 9 -36.24 10.62 -0.84
C ILE A 9 -35.89 9.12 -0.79
N ILE A 10 -36.70 8.27 -1.42
CA ILE A 10 -36.46 6.82 -1.48
C ILE A 10 -35.14 6.54 -2.21
N LEU A 11 -34.91 7.20 -3.34
CA LEU A 11 -33.64 7.05 -4.09
C LEU A 11 -32.42 7.45 -3.23
N LEU A 12 -32.53 8.55 -2.48
CA LEU A 12 -31.48 9.00 -1.57
C LEU A 12 -31.22 7.97 -0.46
N ILE A 13 -32.27 7.43 0.15
CA ILE A 13 -32.13 6.38 1.19
C ILE A 13 -31.45 5.14 0.64
N ILE A 14 -31.83 4.69 -0.56
CA ILE A 14 -31.19 3.56 -1.23
C ILE A 14 -29.70 3.86 -1.49
N ALA A 15 -29.39 5.04 -2.02
CA ALA A 15 -28.01 5.44 -2.31
C ALA A 15 -27.15 5.50 -1.04
N LEU A 16 -27.68 6.04 0.07
CA LEU A 16 -27.00 6.04 1.36
C LEU A 16 -26.81 4.62 1.91
N GLY A 17 -27.84 3.76 1.79
CA GLY A 17 -27.75 2.36 2.18
C GLY A 17 -26.66 1.60 1.43
N LEU A 18 -26.57 1.78 0.11
CA LEU A 18 -25.50 1.20 -0.72
C LEU A 18 -24.13 1.77 -0.37
N LEU A 19 -24.03 3.07 -0.09
CA LEU A 19 -22.78 3.70 0.33
C LEU A 19 -22.25 3.05 1.62
N TYR A 20 -23.07 3.00 2.67
CA TYR A 20 -22.66 2.37 3.94
C TYR A 20 -22.39 0.88 3.80
N TRP A 21 -23.14 0.16 2.97
CA TRP A 21 -22.84 -1.24 2.66
C TRP A 21 -21.45 -1.37 2.03
N SER A 22 -21.14 -0.52 1.06
CA SER A 22 -19.85 -0.57 0.36
C SER A 22 -18.65 -0.32 1.28
N THR A 23 -18.84 0.38 2.41
CA THR A 23 -17.77 0.61 3.41
C THR A 23 -17.59 -0.54 4.38
N SER A 24 -18.63 -1.37 4.61
CA SER A 24 -18.63 -2.41 5.64
C SER A 24 -17.65 -3.55 5.37
N SER A 25 -17.29 -3.80 4.10
CA SER A 25 -16.35 -4.86 3.70
C SER A 25 -14.87 -4.43 3.73
N THR A 26 -14.57 -3.19 4.11
CA THR A 26 -13.18 -2.72 4.26
C THR A 26 -12.73 -2.98 5.70
N ASP A 27 -11.63 -3.73 5.85
CA ASP A 27 -10.97 -3.88 7.14
C ASP A 27 -10.32 -2.53 7.53
N GLN A 28 -10.52 -2.09 8.78
CA GLN A 28 -9.95 -0.85 9.31
C GLN A 28 -8.51 -1.04 9.79
N VAL A 29 -8.09 -2.28 9.97
CA VAL A 29 -6.75 -2.59 10.44
C VAL A 29 -5.78 -2.55 9.29
N PHE A 30 -4.82 -1.63 9.35
CA PHE A 30 -3.71 -1.58 8.41
C PHE A 30 -2.87 -2.85 8.50
N LYS A 31 -3.01 -3.72 7.51
CA LYS A 31 -2.26 -4.97 7.44
C LYS A 31 -0.91 -4.75 6.75
N LYS A 32 0.13 -5.34 7.33
CA LYS A 32 1.44 -5.44 6.65
C LYS A 32 1.30 -6.30 5.40
N SER A 33 2.24 -6.14 4.45
CA SER A 33 2.28 -6.96 3.24
C SER A 33 2.24 -8.46 3.58
N GLU A 34 1.45 -9.21 2.84
CA GLU A 34 1.19 -10.62 3.12
C GLU A 34 2.23 -11.52 2.44
N LEU A 35 2.91 -12.34 3.24
CA LEU A 35 3.81 -13.37 2.76
C LEU A 35 3.03 -14.64 2.47
N ILE A 36 3.05 -15.08 1.22
CA ILE A 36 2.36 -16.28 0.79
C ILE A 36 3.15 -17.53 1.24
N ASN A 37 2.42 -18.51 1.78
CA ASN A 37 2.97 -19.77 2.33
C ASN A 37 3.84 -19.60 3.59
N ILE A 38 3.82 -18.45 4.25
CA ILE A 38 4.51 -18.22 5.51
C ILE A 38 3.49 -17.77 6.56
N LYS A 39 3.04 -18.71 7.42
CA LYS A 39 2.06 -18.44 8.47
C LYS A 39 2.65 -17.65 9.64
N ASN A 40 3.91 -17.89 9.98
CA ASN A 40 4.59 -17.21 11.09
C ASN A 40 5.90 -16.61 10.59
N ILE A 41 5.91 -15.31 10.41
CA ILE A 41 7.07 -14.57 9.91
C ILE A 41 8.27 -14.66 10.88
N ASN A 42 8.01 -14.79 12.19
CA ASN A 42 9.05 -14.82 13.20
C ASN A 42 9.79 -16.17 13.26
N SER A 43 9.23 -17.24 12.68
CA SER A 43 9.84 -18.58 12.65
C SER A 43 10.69 -18.82 11.40
N VAL A 44 10.79 -17.86 10.48
CA VAL A 44 11.50 -18.02 9.22
C VAL A 44 12.84 -17.31 9.28
N ASP A 45 13.91 -18.06 9.02
CA ASP A 45 15.21 -17.48 8.73
C ASP A 45 15.28 -17.03 7.26
N PHE A 46 15.09 -15.72 7.06
CA PHE A 46 15.14 -15.12 5.71
C PHE A 46 16.56 -15.05 5.14
N LYS A 47 17.61 -15.26 5.92
CA LYS A 47 19.00 -15.31 5.41
C LYS A 47 19.23 -16.51 4.49
N THR A 48 18.42 -17.55 4.65
CA THR A 48 18.48 -18.75 3.81
C THR A 48 17.65 -18.67 2.53
N LYS A 49 16.96 -17.52 2.31
CA LYS A 49 16.05 -17.35 1.17
C LYS A 49 16.53 -16.24 0.25
N ASP A 50 16.71 -16.57 -1.03
CA ASP A 50 17.02 -15.57 -2.05
C ASP A 50 15.82 -14.70 -2.39
N SER A 51 14.61 -15.24 -2.24
CA SER A 51 13.38 -14.55 -2.62
C SER A 51 12.16 -15.08 -1.85
N VAL A 52 11.13 -14.26 -1.78
CA VAL A 52 9.82 -14.61 -1.20
C VAL A 52 8.69 -14.26 -2.16
N LEU A 53 7.54 -14.88 -1.96
CA LEU A 53 6.31 -14.54 -2.66
C LEU A 53 5.46 -13.68 -1.72
N VAL A 54 5.16 -12.43 -2.14
CA VAL A 54 4.48 -11.44 -1.30
C VAL A 54 3.42 -10.68 -2.09
N ALA A 55 2.23 -10.50 -1.51
CA ALA A 55 1.24 -9.57 -2.01
C ALA A 55 1.43 -8.19 -1.34
N ALA A 56 1.20 -7.11 -2.06
CA ALA A 56 1.33 -5.76 -1.51
C ALA A 56 0.31 -5.54 -0.38
N SER A 57 -0.94 -5.91 -0.60
CA SER A 57 -2.00 -5.92 0.42
C SER A 57 -3.23 -6.68 -0.08
N ASP A 58 -3.92 -7.40 0.79
CA ASP A 58 -5.25 -7.98 0.54
C ASP A 58 -6.40 -7.08 1.04
N LEU A 59 -6.06 -5.96 1.69
CA LEU A 59 -7.00 -5.01 2.29
C LEU A 59 -8.05 -4.48 1.31
N TYR A 60 -7.70 -4.36 0.04
CA TYR A 60 -8.54 -3.72 -0.98
C TYR A 60 -9.41 -4.71 -1.76
N GLN A 61 -9.56 -5.95 -1.30
CA GLN A 61 -10.53 -6.88 -1.88
C GLN A 61 -11.94 -6.32 -1.70
N ALA A 62 -12.78 -6.53 -2.70
CA ALA A 62 -14.10 -5.92 -2.74
C ALA A 62 -15.14 -6.88 -3.32
N ASP A 63 -16.33 -6.84 -2.74
CA ASP A 63 -17.52 -7.45 -3.32
C ASP A 63 -18.09 -6.60 -4.49
N GLU A 64 -19.12 -7.10 -5.14
CA GLU A 64 -19.70 -6.42 -6.30
C GLU A 64 -20.34 -5.07 -5.95
N VAL A 65 -20.92 -4.92 -4.73
CA VAL A 65 -21.51 -3.65 -4.29
C VAL A 65 -20.42 -2.61 -4.11
N LYS A 66 -19.30 -2.97 -3.47
CA LYS A 66 -18.17 -2.09 -3.29
C LYS A 66 -17.52 -1.70 -4.62
N LYS A 67 -17.35 -2.64 -5.55
CA LYS A 67 -16.86 -2.34 -6.89
C LYS A 67 -17.77 -1.40 -7.65
N LEU A 68 -19.10 -1.60 -7.55
CA LEU A 68 -20.09 -0.70 -8.16
C LEU A 68 -20.01 0.71 -7.60
N MET A 69 -19.87 0.87 -6.29
CA MET A 69 -19.87 2.17 -5.60
C MET A 69 -18.51 2.89 -5.63
N GLN A 70 -17.42 2.14 -5.53
CA GLN A 70 -16.07 2.68 -5.34
C GLN A 70 -15.11 2.34 -6.48
N GLY A 71 -15.53 1.54 -7.45
CA GLY A 71 -14.76 1.19 -8.65
C GLY A 71 -13.94 -0.09 -8.52
N GLU A 72 -13.63 -0.71 -9.66
CA GLU A 72 -12.77 -1.90 -9.77
C GLU A 72 -11.31 -1.58 -9.44
N GLN A 73 -10.78 -0.47 -9.94
CA GLN A 73 -9.45 0.08 -9.65
C GLN A 73 -8.30 -0.95 -9.82
N TYR A 74 -7.22 -0.86 -9.03
CA TYR A 74 -6.09 -1.79 -9.07
C TYR A 74 -6.14 -2.88 -7.99
N ARG A 75 -7.34 -3.22 -7.45
CA ARG A 75 -7.54 -4.17 -6.36
C ARG A 75 -6.83 -5.50 -6.59
N LYS A 76 -6.95 -6.04 -7.80
CA LYS A 76 -6.27 -7.28 -8.19
C LYS A 76 -4.75 -7.14 -8.17
N ALA A 77 -4.19 -6.00 -8.58
CA ALA A 77 -2.75 -5.78 -8.54
C ALA A 77 -2.21 -5.71 -7.11
N TRP A 78 -3.00 -5.17 -6.17
CA TRP A 78 -2.66 -5.14 -4.75
C TRP A 78 -2.60 -6.54 -4.13
N SER A 79 -3.56 -7.42 -4.42
CA SER A 79 -3.68 -8.76 -3.85
C SER A 79 -2.90 -9.84 -4.63
N THR A 80 -2.39 -9.54 -5.82
CA THR A 80 -1.63 -10.51 -6.61
C THR A 80 -0.23 -10.71 -6.03
N PRO A 81 0.13 -11.96 -5.65
CA PRO A 81 1.47 -12.25 -5.17
C PRO A 81 2.53 -12.09 -6.25
N VAL A 82 3.64 -11.47 -5.88
CA VAL A 82 4.83 -11.31 -6.74
C VAL A 82 6.06 -11.87 -6.04
N LYS A 83 6.96 -12.48 -6.81
CA LYS A 83 8.23 -12.97 -6.31
C LYS A 83 9.21 -11.81 -6.22
N VAL A 84 9.74 -11.56 -5.03
CA VAL A 84 10.68 -10.46 -4.77
C VAL A 84 11.93 -10.98 -4.06
N PRO A 85 13.12 -10.43 -4.36
CA PRO A 85 14.34 -10.79 -3.67
C PRO A 85 14.30 -10.34 -2.20
N VAL A 86 14.92 -11.12 -1.33
CA VAL A 86 15.16 -10.74 0.06
C VAL A 86 16.39 -9.83 0.11
N MET A 87 16.30 -8.74 0.86
CA MET A 87 17.36 -7.75 0.98
C MET A 87 17.66 -7.40 2.44
N TYR A 88 18.91 -7.43 2.79
CA TYR A 88 19.42 -6.98 4.09
C TYR A 88 20.21 -5.68 3.92
N LEU A 89 19.95 -4.71 4.81
CA LEU A 89 20.59 -3.39 4.76
C LEU A 89 22.07 -3.45 5.14
N ASP A 90 22.44 -4.38 5.99
CA ASP A 90 23.83 -4.59 6.43
C ASP A 90 24.75 -5.14 5.33
N THR A 91 24.18 -5.82 4.33
CA THR A 91 24.92 -6.37 3.19
C THR A 91 24.75 -5.56 1.89
N LEU A 92 23.70 -4.74 1.81
CA LEU A 92 23.40 -3.93 0.63
C LEU A 92 24.58 -2.98 0.32
N PHE A 93 25.21 -3.12 -0.86
CA PHE A 93 26.41 -2.34 -1.26
C PHE A 93 27.54 -2.29 -0.21
N GLY A 94 27.72 -3.41 0.53
CA GLY A 94 28.69 -3.49 1.62
C GLY A 94 28.25 -2.84 2.93
N GLY A 95 26.95 -2.58 3.06
CA GLY A 95 26.29 -1.96 4.21
C GLY A 95 25.86 -0.51 3.93
N VAL A 96 24.71 -0.14 4.46
CA VAL A 96 24.14 1.21 4.37
C VAL A 96 23.87 1.76 5.76
N THR A 97 23.94 3.10 5.88
CA THR A 97 23.50 3.83 7.07
C THR A 97 22.14 4.48 6.80
N ILE A 98 21.29 4.51 7.83
CA ILE A 98 20.02 5.24 7.77
C ILE A 98 20.31 6.66 8.22
N GLU A 99 20.09 7.63 7.33
CA GLU A 99 20.33 9.05 7.63
C GLU A 99 19.10 9.74 8.19
N LYS A 100 17.93 9.41 7.64
CA LYS A 100 16.68 10.09 7.99
C LYS A 100 15.48 9.23 7.71
N GLU A 101 14.51 9.28 8.62
CA GLU A 101 13.15 8.84 8.35
C GLU A 101 12.39 9.91 7.56
N GLY A 102 11.63 9.48 6.58
CA GLY A 102 10.78 10.31 5.75
C GLY A 102 9.43 9.66 5.54
N GLY A 103 8.60 10.27 4.71
CA GLY A 103 7.22 9.87 4.53
C GLY A 103 6.31 10.80 5.31
N GLY A 104 5.24 10.34 5.89
CA GLY A 104 4.43 11.10 6.84
C GLY A 104 3.01 11.37 6.41
N LYS A 105 2.61 10.97 5.16
CA LYS A 105 1.19 11.04 4.78
C LYS A 105 0.59 9.67 4.42
N GLN A 106 1.25 8.90 3.58
CA GLN A 106 0.74 7.61 3.13
C GLN A 106 1.79 6.49 3.16
N THR A 107 3.07 6.82 3.12
CA THR A 107 4.16 5.84 3.04
C THR A 107 5.22 6.12 4.06
N HIS A 108 5.82 5.06 4.59
CA HIS A 108 7.07 5.16 5.34
C HIS A 108 8.24 5.09 4.38
N SER A 109 9.25 5.91 4.60
CA SER A 109 10.47 5.88 3.82
C SER A 109 11.68 6.14 4.67
N LEU A 110 12.81 5.53 4.30
CA LEU A 110 14.09 5.74 4.93
C LEU A 110 15.08 6.24 3.88
N LYS A 111 15.74 7.33 4.17
CA LYS A 111 16.90 7.77 3.40
C LYS A 111 18.12 6.98 3.86
N LEU A 112 18.76 6.32 2.93
CA LEU A 112 19.90 5.46 3.16
C LEU A 112 21.11 6.02 2.43
N LYS A 113 22.28 5.84 3.00
CA LYS A 113 23.55 6.21 2.39
C LYS A 113 24.50 5.02 2.37
N THR A 114 25.08 4.73 1.22
CA THR A 114 26.09 3.68 1.08
C THR A 114 27.47 4.20 1.54
N LYS A 115 28.44 3.30 1.70
CA LYS A 115 29.83 3.65 2.01
C LYS A 115 30.50 4.52 0.94
N ASN A 116 29.97 4.50 -0.29
CA ASN A 116 30.48 5.30 -1.42
C ASN A 116 29.66 6.58 -1.64
N ASP A 117 29.00 7.07 -0.60
CA ASP A 117 28.19 8.29 -0.62
C ASP A 117 26.99 8.28 -1.60
N ILE A 118 26.56 7.09 -2.06
CA ILE A 118 25.37 6.97 -2.91
C ILE A 118 24.13 7.04 -2.03
N GLU A 119 23.23 7.97 -2.34
CA GLU A 119 21.94 8.10 -1.68
C GLU A 119 20.92 7.15 -2.27
N LEU A 120 20.20 6.45 -1.40
CA LEU A 120 19.10 5.56 -1.73
C LEU A 120 17.87 5.93 -0.91
N THR A 121 16.68 5.61 -1.42
CA THR A 121 15.45 5.73 -0.65
C THR A 121 14.75 4.37 -0.60
N LEU A 122 14.64 3.79 0.58
CA LEU A 122 13.77 2.66 0.84
C LEU A 122 12.37 3.20 1.15
N ARG A 123 11.35 2.69 0.47
CA ARG A 123 9.97 3.13 0.65
C ARG A 123 9.02 1.95 0.73
N SER A 124 8.06 2.01 1.66
CA SER A 124 6.99 1.00 1.74
C SER A 124 6.12 1.03 0.48
N VAL A 125 5.77 -0.14 -0.04
CA VAL A 125 4.75 -0.29 -1.08
C VAL A 125 3.38 -0.08 -0.47
N ASN A 126 3.16 -0.68 0.69
CA ASN A 126 1.92 -0.54 1.45
C ASN A 126 1.76 0.90 1.96
N LYS A 127 0.53 1.36 2.05
CA LYS A 127 0.19 2.75 2.37
C LYS A 127 -0.76 2.80 3.54
N ASP A 128 -0.52 3.76 4.42
CA ASP A 128 -1.38 4.10 5.55
C ASP A 128 -1.96 5.49 5.32
N PRO A 129 -3.25 5.62 4.99
CA PRO A 129 -3.89 6.91 4.76
C PRO A 129 -4.42 7.56 6.03
N GLU A 130 -4.23 7.01 7.23
CA GLU A 130 -4.85 7.49 8.47
C GLU A 130 -4.66 9.01 8.66
N ALA A 131 -3.44 9.51 8.42
CA ALA A 131 -3.13 10.93 8.53
C ALA A 131 -3.87 11.84 7.50
N LEU A 132 -4.52 11.26 6.50
CA LEU A 132 -5.27 11.97 5.46
C LEU A 132 -6.77 11.89 5.65
N ILE A 133 -7.27 11.11 6.62
CA ILE A 133 -8.69 10.94 6.85
C ILE A 133 -9.24 12.20 7.51
N PRO A 134 -10.17 12.93 6.86
CA PRO A 134 -10.79 14.12 7.45
C PRO A 134 -11.65 13.76 8.67
N GLU A 135 -11.70 14.62 9.67
CA GLU A 135 -12.48 14.39 10.89
C GLU A 135 -13.97 14.16 10.62
N PHE A 136 -14.55 14.85 9.63
CA PHE A 136 -15.95 14.62 9.27
C PHE A 136 -16.18 13.19 8.73
N ALA A 137 -15.21 12.61 8.03
CA ALA A 137 -15.34 11.24 7.52
C ALA A 137 -15.31 10.22 8.67
N LYS A 138 -14.47 10.44 9.69
CA LYS A 138 -14.44 9.64 10.91
C LYS A 138 -15.77 9.75 11.68
N THR A 139 -16.28 10.97 11.84
CA THR A 139 -17.56 11.23 12.53
C THR A 139 -18.74 10.52 11.86
N LEU A 140 -18.71 10.39 10.54
CA LEU A 140 -19.77 9.73 9.75
C LEU A 140 -19.51 8.24 9.53
N GLY A 141 -18.40 7.67 10.03
CA GLY A 141 -18.03 6.28 9.75
C GLY A 141 -17.72 6.01 8.28
N LEU A 142 -17.16 7.00 7.58
CA LEU A 142 -16.83 6.95 6.14
C LEU A 142 -15.32 6.91 5.88
N GLU A 143 -14.49 6.72 6.91
CA GLU A 143 -13.04 6.62 6.79
C GLU A 143 -12.62 5.54 5.81
N ASN A 144 -13.38 4.45 5.71
CA ASN A 144 -13.10 3.34 4.79
C ASN A 144 -13.15 3.75 3.31
N ILE A 145 -13.85 4.82 2.95
CA ILE A 145 -13.82 5.36 1.58
C ILE A 145 -12.43 5.92 1.27
N VAL A 146 -11.81 6.61 2.24
CA VAL A 146 -10.47 7.18 2.08
C VAL A 146 -9.43 6.06 2.04
N VAL A 147 -9.54 5.07 2.92
CA VAL A 147 -8.67 3.88 2.93
C VAL A 147 -8.77 3.13 1.61
N ASP A 148 -9.98 2.85 1.15
CA ASP A 148 -10.23 2.14 -0.10
C ASP A 148 -9.74 2.92 -1.34
N GLY A 149 -9.76 4.25 -1.27
CA GLY A 149 -9.23 5.13 -2.31
C GLY A 149 -7.76 4.87 -2.68
N ILE A 150 -6.99 4.26 -1.78
CA ILE A 150 -5.61 3.80 -2.06
C ILE A 150 -5.60 2.75 -3.18
N SER A 151 -6.64 1.94 -3.31
CA SER A 151 -6.74 0.92 -4.37
C SER A 151 -6.73 1.50 -5.78
N ALA A 152 -7.03 2.81 -5.94
CA ALA A 152 -6.93 3.53 -7.22
C ALA A 152 -5.47 3.79 -7.64
N GLN A 153 -4.51 3.61 -6.74
CA GLN A 153 -3.09 3.75 -7.03
C GLN A 153 -2.49 2.37 -7.32
N HIS A 154 -1.78 2.24 -8.44
CA HIS A 154 -1.11 0.99 -8.76
C HIS A 154 0.06 0.74 -7.80
N PRO A 155 0.14 -0.42 -7.08
CA PRO A 155 1.16 -0.65 -6.04
C PRO A 155 2.60 -0.58 -6.57
N TYR A 156 2.80 -0.95 -7.83
CA TYR A 156 4.12 -1.01 -8.48
C TYR A 156 4.32 0.10 -9.52
N ALA A 157 3.58 1.22 -9.43
CA ALA A 157 3.63 2.31 -10.40
C ALA A 157 5.05 2.84 -10.62
N ALA A 158 5.87 2.96 -9.57
CA ALA A 158 7.24 3.46 -9.69
C ALA A 158 8.09 2.64 -10.67
N ILE A 159 7.95 1.31 -10.66
CA ILE A 159 8.71 0.41 -11.56
C ILE A 159 8.22 0.58 -13.01
N LEU A 160 6.91 0.68 -13.21
CA LEU A 160 6.32 0.85 -14.53
C LEU A 160 6.69 2.19 -15.13
N VAL A 161 6.59 3.27 -14.35
CA VAL A 161 6.93 4.63 -14.77
C VAL A 161 8.43 4.75 -15.10
N ALA A 162 9.30 4.10 -14.33
CA ALA A 162 10.74 4.11 -14.61
C ALA A 162 11.05 3.50 -15.98
N LYS A 163 10.39 2.39 -16.35
CA LYS A 163 10.55 1.80 -17.69
C LYS A 163 10.03 2.72 -18.80
N LEU A 164 8.88 3.37 -18.61
CA LEU A 164 8.36 4.34 -19.58
C LEU A 164 9.29 5.53 -19.72
N ALA A 165 9.85 6.04 -18.62
CA ALA A 165 10.81 7.15 -18.63
C ALA A 165 12.12 6.77 -19.36
N GLU A 166 12.57 5.52 -19.23
CA GLU A 166 13.72 5.00 -19.98
C GLU A 166 13.47 5.04 -21.49
N TYR A 167 12.32 4.55 -21.96
CA TYR A 167 11.95 4.62 -23.38
C TYR A 167 11.80 6.07 -23.86
N ALA A 168 11.24 6.94 -23.04
CA ALA A 168 11.09 8.37 -23.34
C ALA A 168 12.39 9.16 -23.20
N LYS A 169 13.52 8.53 -22.80
CA LYS A 169 14.82 9.15 -22.53
C LYS A 169 14.76 10.30 -21.50
N VAL A 170 13.84 10.18 -20.53
CA VAL A 170 13.70 11.11 -19.42
C VAL A 170 14.57 10.65 -18.26
N HIS A 171 15.26 11.58 -17.59
CA HIS A 171 16.04 11.27 -16.40
C HIS A 171 15.13 10.72 -15.29
N HIS A 172 15.47 9.56 -14.74
CA HIS A 172 14.64 8.86 -13.76
C HIS A 172 15.47 8.03 -12.77
N THR A 173 14.84 7.66 -11.66
CA THR A 173 15.40 6.70 -10.71
C THR A 173 15.20 5.26 -11.22
N LYS A 174 16.02 4.32 -10.70
CA LYS A 174 15.91 2.88 -11.01
C LYS A 174 15.34 2.11 -9.82
N PRO A 175 14.02 2.15 -9.60
CA PRO A 175 13.39 1.48 -8.48
C PRO A 175 13.46 -0.04 -8.63
N LYS A 176 13.66 -0.72 -7.50
CA LYS A 176 13.63 -2.19 -7.40
C LYS A 176 12.65 -2.58 -6.32
N LEU A 177 11.85 -3.61 -6.58
CA LEU A 177 10.98 -4.21 -5.57
C LEU A 177 11.77 -5.24 -4.79
N VAL A 178 11.75 -5.13 -3.46
CA VAL A 178 12.49 -6.02 -2.56
C VAL A 178 11.66 -6.32 -1.31
N PHE A 179 11.92 -7.43 -0.68
CA PHE A 179 11.43 -7.73 0.65
C PHE A 179 12.55 -7.49 1.66
N VAL A 180 12.29 -6.61 2.62
CA VAL A 180 13.24 -6.29 3.71
C VAL A 180 12.70 -6.92 4.98
N PRO A 181 13.31 -8.03 5.47
CA PRO A 181 12.89 -8.66 6.70
C PRO A 181 13.25 -7.79 7.91
N LYS A 182 12.63 -8.10 9.05
CA LYS A 182 12.99 -7.51 10.33
C LYS A 182 14.47 -7.77 10.60
N GLN A 183 15.22 -6.72 10.92
CA GLN A 183 16.65 -6.77 11.15
C GLN A 183 17.09 -5.67 12.11
N LYS A 184 18.19 -5.90 12.82
CA LYS A 184 18.69 -5.00 13.86
C LYS A 184 18.84 -3.54 13.42
N THR A 185 19.22 -3.32 12.17
CA THR A 185 19.38 -1.97 11.59
C THR A 185 18.07 -1.18 11.55
N LEU A 186 16.92 -1.85 11.64
CA LEU A 186 15.58 -1.23 11.59
C LEU A 186 14.91 -1.13 12.97
N ASP A 187 15.54 -1.60 14.08
CA ASP A 187 14.89 -1.66 15.39
C ASP A 187 14.40 -0.29 15.89
N ASN A 188 15.03 0.81 15.47
CA ASN A 188 14.64 2.17 15.83
C ASN A 188 13.63 2.82 14.86
N TYR A 189 13.18 2.09 13.83
CA TYR A 189 12.36 2.62 12.72
C TYR A 189 11.11 1.76 12.46
N ASN A 190 10.57 1.11 13.52
CA ASN A 190 9.37 0.28 13.45
C ASN A 190 8.11 1.04 13.90
#